data_e0b200aac45b1696520bac0618044b44
#
_entry.id   e0b200aac45b1696520bac0618044b44
#
_cell.length_a   1.000
_cell.length_b   1.000
_cell.length_c   1.000
_cell.angle_alpha   90.00
_cell.angle_beta   90.00
_cell.angle_gamma   90.00
#
_symmetry.space_group_name_H-M   'P 1'
#
loop_
_entity.id
_entity.type
_entity.pdbx_description
1 polymer ?
#
loop_
_entity_poly.entity_id
_entity_poly.type
_entity_poly.pdbx_seq_one_letter_code
_entity_poly.pdbx_strand_id
1 'polypeptide(L)'
;MNADIDDVLALVRPDLQAFAGYSSARSAAVQGEVWLNANESAWANPADAAGNSRRYPEPQPLALREGLAALYGVTPPQLLIGRGSDEAIDLLVRALCVPGRDGVLVTPPVFGMYAVCARLQGAALIEVPLVDTEYGLRADLDAVIDTAKSRNAKLVFLCAPSNPAGSDIALDEIERVATALRGQALVVVDEAYVEYAQRSSATTLLTAHANLAVLRTLSKAHALAAARIGSLIAAPELIAVLRRCQAPYPVPTPCAELAVQALQPAALARTAERVATVIAERERLFAALPGLPGVRRVYRSSGNYLLVRFADAQAAFDTLLDAGVVVRDQRAAPQLGDALRISIGSPEENDRVLAALSARRAAA
;
A
#
# COMPACT_ATOMS: atom_id res chain seq x y z
N MET A 1 10.55 9.66 28.90
CA MET A 1 10.09 8.83 27.77
C MET A 1 8.58 8.88 27.77
N ASN A 2 7.97 8.93 26.60
CA ASN A 2 6.49 8.97 26.50
C ASN A 2 5.98 7.53 26.58
N ALA A 3 5.07 7.21 27.51
CA ALA A 3 4.56 5.86 27.72
C ALA A 3 4.05 5.19 26.42
N ASP A 4 3.45 5.97 25.53
CA ASP A 4 2.95 5.48 24.22
C ASP A 4 4.07 4.99 23.28
N ILE A 5 5.28 5.55 23.40
CA ILE A 5 6.46 5.14 22.60
C ILE A 5 7.04 3.84 23.15
N ASP A 6 7.14 3.72 24.47
CA ASP A 6 7.59 2.49 25.11
C ASP A 6 6.65 1.32 24.77
N ASP A 7 5.34 1.56 24.70
CA ASP A 7 4.32 0.59 24.30
C ASP A 7 4.52 0.09 22.86
N VAL A 8 4.79 0.99 21.88
CA VAL A 8 5.00 0.56 20.49
C VAL A 8 6.31 -0.19 20.31
N LEU A 9 7.36 0.19 21.02
CA LEU A 9 8.65 -0.53 20.99
C LEU A 9 8.55 -1.91 21.65
N ALA A 10 7.66 -2.10 22.63
CA ALA A 10 7.37 -3.40 23.21
C ALA A 10 6.68 -4.37 22.23
N LEU A 11 6.08 -3.86 21.14
CA LEU A 11 5.54 -4.70 20.07
C LEU A 11 6.63 -5.31 19.18
N VAL A 12 7.82 -4.71 19.12
CA VAL A 12 8.96 -5.22 18.36
C VAL A 12 9.43 -6.55 18.98
N ARG A 13 9.80 -7.50 18.14
CA ARG A 13 10.40 -8.76 18.57
C ARG A 13 11.57 -8.49 19.53
N PRO A 14 11.66 -9.20 20.67
CA PRO A 14 12.69 -8.95 21.68
C PRO A 14 14.13 -9.05 21.15
N ASP A 15 14.37 -9.98 20.22
CA ASP A 15 15.69 -10.18 19.60
C ASP A 15 16.08 -9.04 18.64
N LEU A 16 15.13 -8.21 18.22
CA LEU A 16 15.38 -7.07 17.32
C LEU A 16 15.42 -5.72 18.03
N GLN A 17 15.01 -5.64 19.29
CA GLN A 17 15.05 -4.37 20.03
C GLN A 17 16.46 -3.79 20.15
N ALA A 18 17.44 -4.62 20.44
CA ALA A 18 18.87 -4.24 20.53
C ALA A 18 19.65 -4.58 19.24
N PHE A 19 19.00 -5.05 18.17
CA PHE A 19 19.67 -5.41 16.93
C PHE A 19 20.29 -4.18 16.27
N ALA A 20 21.62 -4.20 16.06
CA ALA A 20 22.35 -3.07 15.50
C ALA A 20 22.12 -2.86 13.99
N GLY A 21 21.69 -3.92 13.28
CA GLY A 21 21.55 -3.91 11.82
C GLY A 21 22.89 -4.04 11.09
N TYR A 22 22.83 -3.97 9.78
CA TYR A 22 24.02 -3.96 8.94
C TYR A 22 24.60 -2.54 8.82
N SER A 23 25.87 -2.36 9.16
CA SER A 23 26.58 -1.10 8.91
C SER A 23 27.12 -1.10 7.48
N SER A 24 26.45 -0.41 6.58
CA SER A 24 26.90 -0.28 5.19
C SER A 24 27.99 0.75 5.03
N ALA A 25 28.83 0.58 4.00
CA ALA A 25 29.89 1.54 3.67
C ALA A 25 29.36 2.96 3.38
N ARG A 26 28.07 3.09 3.00
CA ARG A 26 27.39 4.37 2.77
C ARG A 26 26.67 4.92 3.99
N SER A 27 26.57 4.15 5.09
CA SER A 27 26.00 4.61 6.36
C SER A 27 26.98 5.41 7.19
N ALA A 28 28.28 5.27 6.94
CA ALA A 28 29.31 6.04 7.64
C ALA A 28 29.24 7.51 7.20
N ALA A 29 29.15 8.42 8.17
CA ALA A 29 29.20 9.87 7.93
C ALA A 29 30.65 10.30 7.60
N VAL A 30 31.25 9.69 6.58
CA VAL A 30 32.59 9.96 6.10
C VAL A 30 32.49 10.77 4.82
N GLN A 31 33.21 11.86 4.74
CA GLN A 31 33.36 12.67 3.54
C GLN A 31 34.75 12.51 2.93
N GLY A 32 34.80 12.42 1.61
CA GLY A 32 36.07 12.30 0.88
C GLY A 32 35.84 12.38 -0.63
N GLU A 33 36.89 12.71 -1.35
CA GLU A 33 36.83 12.78 -2.83
C GLU A 33 37.03 11.42 -3.49
N VAL A 34 37.76 10.51 -2.84
CA VAL A 34 38.09 9.17 -3.36
C VAL A 34 37.45 8.12 -2.46
N TRP A 35 36.48 7.39 -3.05
CA TRP A 35 35.68 6.38 -2.37
C TRP A 35 36.16 4.97 -2.74
N LEU A 36 36.83 4.28 -1.79
CA LEU A 36 37.39 2.93 -1.95
C LEU A 36 36.94 2.00 -0.82
N ASN A 37 35.72 2.18 -0.32
CA ASN A 37 35.22 1.54 0.91
C ASN A 37 34.11 0.51 0.69
N ALA A 38 33.68 0.28 -0.57
CA ALA A 38 32.55 -0.60 -0.89
C ALA A 38 32.83 -1.63 -1.99
N ASN A 39 34.10 -1.83 -2.35
CA ASN A 39 34.56 -2.75 -3.39
C ASN A 39 33.90 -2.50 -4.77
N GLU A 40 33.47 -1.28 -5.02
CA GLU A 40 32.85 -0.86 -6.28
C GLU A 40 33.90 -0.73 -7.37
N SER A 41 33.50 -0.92 -8.64
CA SER A 41 34.39 -0.74 -9.79
C SER A 41 35.00 0.66 -9.84
N ALA A 42 36.25 0.75 -10.25
CA ALA A 42 36.90 2.03 -10.51
C ALA A 42 36.34 2.76 -11.73
N TRP A 43 35.72 2.02 -12.65
CA TRP A 43 35.19 2.53 -13.93
C TRP A 43 33.67 2.26 -14.05
N ALA A 44 32.96 3.19 -14.72
CA ALA A 44 31.57 2.99 -15.06
C ALA A 44 31.43 1.84 -16.09
N ASN A 45 30.27 1.15 -16.04
CA ASN A 45 29.93 0.18 -17.10
C ASN A 45 29.70 0.94 -18.41
N PRO A 46 30.20 0.45 -19.57
CA PRO A 46 29.99 1.10 -20.87
C PRO A 46 28.51 1.31 -21.25
N ALA A 47 27.59 0.49 -20.71
CA ALA A 47 26.15 0.65 -20.91
C ALA A 47 25.54 1.76 -20.05
N ASP A 48 26.23 2.23 -19.02
CA ASP A 48 25.79 3.31 -18.12
C ASP A 48 26.35 4.66 -18.60
N ALA A 49 25.68 5.27 -19.58
CA ALA A 49 26.10 6.54 -20.19
C ALA A 49 26.19 7.70 -19.19
N ALA A 50 25.39 7.67 -18.12
CA ALA A 50 25.41 8.68 -17.07
C ALA A 50 26.47 8.42 -15.98
N GLY A 51 27.01 7.19 -15.91
CA GLY A 51 28.01 6.76 -14.93
C GLY A 51 27.52 6.69 -13.49
N ASN A 52 26.21 6.72 -13.27
CA ASN A 52 25.59 6.84 -11.95
C ASN A 52 25.37 5.48 -11.24
N SER A 53 25.43 4.37 -12.01
CA SER A 53 25.07 3.04 -11.49
C SER A 53 26.24 2.27 -10.89
N ARG A 54 27.47 2.77 -11.00
CA ARG A 54 28.66 2.09 -10.48
C ARG A 54 28.82 2.16 -8.96
N ARG A 55 28.09 3.06 -8.31
CA ARG A 55 28.12 3.27 -6.85
C ARG A 55 26.84 2.76 -6.21
N TYR A 56 26.97 2.16 -5.03
CA TYR A 56 25.79 1.85 -4.21
C TYR A 56 25.01 3.13 -3.92
N PRO A 57 23.66 3.07 -3.96
CA PRO A 57 22.81 4.22 -3.62
C PRO A 57 22.93 4.58 -2.14
N GLU A 58 22.43 5.75 -1.78
CA GLU A 58 22.17 6.06 -0.38
C GLU A 58 21.09 5.12 0.18
N PRO A 59 21.27 4.59 1.41
CA PRO A 59 20.28 3.68 2.01
C PRO A 59 18.87 4.28 2.10
N GLN A 60 18.80 5.58 2.39
CA GLN A 60 17.55 6.37 2.42
C GLN A 60 17.85 7.71 1.75
N PRO A 61 17.69 7.84 0.40
CA PRO A 61 18.10 9.03 -0.34
C PRO A 61 17.48 10.30 0.24
N LEU A 62 18.32 11.24 0.68
CA LEU A 62 17.88 12.40 1.47
C LEU A 62 16.84 13.24 0.73
N ALA A 63 17.12 13.63 -0.51
CA ALA A 63 16.21 14.46 -1.31
C ALA A 63 14.85 13.79 -1.52
N LEU A 64 14.84 12.46 -1.74
CA LEU A 64 13.60 11.70 -1.89
C LEU A 64 12.84 11.63 -0.55
N ARG A 65 13.55 11.42 0.55
CA ARG A 65 12.94 11.34 1.88
C ARG A 65 12.32 12.67 2.30
N GLU A 66 12.99 13.78 2.05
CA GLU A 66 12.49 15.13 2.32
C GLU A 66 11.27 15.45 1.45
N GLY A 67 11.34 15.15 0.14
CA GLY A 67 10.22 15.35 -0.78
C GLY A 67 8.98 14.53 -0.41
N LEU A 68 9.15 13.26 -0.03
CA LEU A 68 8.04 12.41 0.41
C LEU A 68 7.50 12.85 1.78
N ALA A 69 8.36 13.27 2.71
CA ALA A 69 7.91 13.80 4.00
C ALA A 69 7.05 15.06 3.82
N ALA A 70 7.48 15.97 2.95
CA ALA A 70 6.70 17.15 2.57
C ALA A 70 5.35 16.79 1.91
N LEU A 71 5.35 15.81 0.98
CA LEU A 71 4.13 15.33 0.31
C LEU A 71 3.11 14.76 1.31
N TYR A 72 3.58 14.04 2.32
CA TYR A 72 2.72 13.34 3.28
C TYR A 72 2.43 14.14 4.55
N GLY A 73 2.98 15.36 4.68
CA GLY A 73 2.80 16.22 5.85
C GLY A 73 3.42 15.66 7.13
N VAL A 74 4.56 14.99 7.02
CA VAL A 74 5.28 14.36 8.14
C VAL A 74 6.73 14.80 8.18
N THR A 75 7.47 14.41 9.22
CA THR A 75 8.91 14.70 9.32
C THR A 75 9.75 13.54 8.74
N PRO A 76 10.95 13.79 8.19
CA PRO A 76 11.80 12.73 7.66
C PRO A 76 12.10 11.58 8.64
N PRO A 77 12.27 11.79 9.96
CA PRO A 77 12.42 10.69 10.91
C PRO A 77 11.24 9.72 10.99
N GLN A 78 10.03 10.17 10.66
CA GLN A 78 8.80 9.35 10.64
C GLN A 78 8.68 8.47 9.38
N LEU A 79 9.59 8.59 8.41
CA LEU A 79 9.48 7.98 7.09
C LEU A 79 10.58 6.94 6.84
N LEU A 80 10.19 5.76 6.36
CA LEU A 80 11.06 4.74 5.79
C LEU A 80 10.67 4.49 4.33
N ILE A 81 11.62 4.66 3.41
CA ILE A 81 11.43 4.39 1.99
C ILE A 81 11.83 2.95 1.69
N GLY A 82 11.03 2.25 0.89
CA GLY A 82 11.29 0.88 0.47
C GLY A 82 10.87 0.59 -0.96
N ARG A 83 11.08 -0.65 -1.38
CA ARG A 83 10.75 -1.18 -2.72
C ARG A 83 9.24 -1.44 -2.87
N GLY A 84 8.45 -0.36 -2.90
CA GLY A 84 6.99 -0.39 -2.81
C GLY A 84 6.52 -0.60 -1.36
N SER A 85 5.20 -0.48 -1.15
CA SER A 85 4.59 -0.81 0.14
C SER A 85 4.73 -2.29 0.50
N ASP A 86 4.97 -3.17 -0.48
CA ASP A 86 5.18 -4.60 -0.24
C ASP A 86 6.37 -4.87 0.69
N GLU A 87 7.49 -4.15 0.53
CA GLU A 87 8.63 -4.27 1.43
C GLU A 87 8.31 -3.75 2.84
N ALA A 88 7.51 -2.70 2.95
CA ALA A 88 7.07 -2.20 4.24
C ALA A 88 6.19 -3.20 4.99
N ILE A 89 5.28 -3.90 4.28
CA ILE A 89 4.46 -4.98 4.85
C ILE A 89 5.35 -6.11 5.36
N ASP A 90 6.30 -6.57 4.55
CA ASP A 90 7.23 -7.64 4.93
C ASP A 90 8.09 -7.25 6.13
N LEU A 91 8.64 -6.03 6.15
CA LEU A 91 9.43 -5.52 7.28
C LEU A 91 8.64 -5.46 8.57
N LEU A 92 7.39 -4.98 8.54
CA LEU A 92 6.52 -4.92 9.70
C LEU A 92 6.25 -6.32 10.26
N VAL A 93 5.87 -7.26 9.40
CA VAL A 93 5.57 -8.64 9.83
C VAL A 93 6.83 -9.29 10.39
N ARG A 94 7.97 -9.12 9.74
CA ARG A 94 9.26 -9.69 10.16
C ARG A 94 9.78 -9.09 11.47
N ALA A 95 9.60 -7.80 11.67
CA ALA A 95 10.11 -7.11 12.85
C ALA A 95 9.23 -7.25 14.09
N LEU A 96 7.93 -7.46 13.91
CA LEU A 96 6.99 -7.49 15.03
C LEU A 96 6.50 -8.91 15.37
N CYS A 97 6.39 -9.82 14.40
CA CYS A 97 5.81 -11.15 14.64
C CYS A 97 6.87 -12.21 14.89
N VAL A 98 6.87 -12.79 16.08
CA VAL A 98 7.64 -14.01 16.38
C VAL A 98 6.96 -15.20 15.72
N PRO A 99 7.70 -16.00 14.89
CA PRO A 99 7.15 -17.19 14.23
C PRO A 99 6.49 -18.15 15.21
N GLY A 100 5.32 -18.67 14.84
CA GLY A 100 4.57 -19.65 15.64
C GLY A 100 3.89 -19.11 16.90
N ARG A 101 4.08 -17.82 17.23
CA ARG A 101 3.51 -17.17 18.41
C ARG A 101 2.54 -16.04 18.11
N ASP A 102 2.98 -15.10 17.26
CA ASP A 102 2.26 -13.86 17.01
C ASP A 102 1.39 -13.95 15.75
N GLY A 103 0.33 -13.15 15.67
CA GLY A 103 -0.62 -13.16 14.56
C GLY A 103 -0.73 -11.82 13.83
N VAL A 104 -1.16 -11.93 12.58
CA VAL A 104 -1.49 -10.80 11.68
C VAL A 104 -2.98 -10.87 11.36
N LEU A 105 -3.72 -9.82 11.71
CA LEU A 105 -5.14 -9.72 11.40
C LEU A 105 -5.36 -8.97 10.10
N VAL A 106 -6.22 -9.54 9.25
CA VAL A 106 -6.63 -9.01 7.95
C VAL A 106 -8.13 -9.12 7.73
N THR A 107 -8.69 -8.34 6.80
CA THR A 107 -10.12 -8.29 6.51
C THR A 107 -10.41 -8.74 5.05
N PRO A 108 -10.40 -10.07 4.75
CA PRO A 108 -10.62 -10.55 3.39
C PRO A 108 -12.08 -10.31 2.91
N PRO A 109 -12.29 -10.14 1.58
CA PRO A 109 -11.30 -10.10 0.52
C PRO A 109 -10.46 -8.82 0.56
N VAL A 110 -9.15 -8.97 0.65
CA VAL A 110 -8.21 -7.85 0.79
C VAL A 110 -6.90 -8.13 0.02
N PHE A 111 -6.02 -7.17 -0.06
CA PHE A 111 -4.73 -7.30 -0.74
C PHE A 111 -3.92 -8.49 -0.20
N GLY A 112 -3.58 -9.42 -1.09
CA GLY A 112 -3.03 -10.74 -0.74
C GLY A 112 -1.64 -10.73 -0.10
N MET A 113 -0.86 -9.64 -0.24
CA MET A 113 0.51 -9.60 0.30
C MET A 113 0.56 -9.65 1.82
N TYR A 114 -0.46 -9.19 2.53
CA TYR A 114 -0.52 -9.33 3.99
C TYR A 114 -0.46 -10.80 4.41
N ALA A 115 -1.30 -11.63 3.77
CA ALA A 115 -1.34 -13.07 4.04
C ALA A 115 -0.04 -13.78 3.58
N VAL A 116 0.53 -13.35 2.45
CA VAL A 116 1.82 -13.89 1.96
C VAL A 116 2.93 -13.61 2.96
N CYS A 117 3.09 -12.37 3.41
CA CYS A 117 4.13 -12.00 4.39
C CYS A 117 3.93 -12.70 5.73
N ALA A 118 2.67 -12.80 6.22
CA ALA A 118 2.36 -13.54 7.44
C ALA A 118 2.80 -15.01 7.34
N ARG A 119 2.45 -15.70 6.24
CA ARG A 119 2.82 -17.10 6.00
C ARG A 119 4.33 -17.30 5.87
N LEU A 120 5.02 -16.42 5.13
CA LEU A 120 6.48 -16.48 4.97
C LEU A 120 7.21 -16.30 6.31
N GLN A 121 6.67 -15.47 7.20
CA GLN A 121 7.19 -15.27 8.55
C GLN A 121 6.83 -16.41 9.51
N GLY A 122 5.87 -17.28 9.17
CA GLY A 122 5.32 -18.26 10.09
C GLY A 122 4.45 -17.63 11.18
N ALA A 123 3.89 -16.45 10.93
CA ALA A 123 2.91 -15.80 11.80
C ALA A 123 1.50 -16.34 11.50
N ALA A 124 0.66 -16.42 12.53
CA ALA A 124 -0.72 -16.85 12.36
C ALA A 124 -1.50 -15.81 11.54
N LEU A 125 -2.21 -16.24 10.50
CA LEU A 125 -3.16 -15.39 9.80
C LEU A 125 -4.50 -15.41 10.52
N ILE A 126 -4.97 -14.24 10.95
CA ILE A 126 -6.25 -14.03 11.63
C ILE A 126 -7.16 -13.29 10.67
N GLU A 127 -8.30 -13.86 10.34
CA GLU A 127 -9.20 -13.30 9.34
C GLU A 127 -10.51 -12.84 9.99
N VAL A 128 -10.90 -11.59 9.72
CA VAL A 128 -12.23 -11.04 9.99
C VAL A 128 -12.79 -10.60 8.64
N PRO A 129 -13.63 -11.44 7.99
CA PRO A 129 -14.10 -11.14 6.65
C PRO A 129 -14.89 -9.84 6.56
N LEU A 130 -14.78 -9.16 5.40
CA LEU A 130 -15.66 -8.02 5.09
C LEU A 130 -17.12 -8.48 5.07
N VAL A 131 -18.01 -7.61 5.52
CA VAL A 131 -19.46 -7.81 5.47
C VAL A 131 -20.00 -7.16 4.23
N ASP A 132 -20.75 -7.92 3.42
CA ASP A 132 -21.43 -7.39 2.22
C ASP A 132 -22.76 -6.75 2.62
N THR A 133 -22.81 -5.42 2.57
CA THR A 133 -23.95 -4.59 2.94
C THR A 133 -24.55 -3.91 1.72
N GLU A 134 -25.66 -3.21 1.86
CA GLU A 134 -26.21 -2.35 0.79
C GLU A 134 -25.23 -1.25 0.36
N TYR A 135 -24.38 -0.79 1.28
CA TYR A 135 -23.35 0.25 1.03
C TYR A 135 -22.04 -0.31 0.50
N GLY A 136 -21.88 -1.61 0.37
CA GLY A 136 -20.68 -2.28 -0.13
C GLY A 136 -20.07 -3.27 0.85
N LEU A 137 -18.93 -3.83 0.47
CA LEU A 137 -18.11 -4.70 1.33
C LEU A 137 -17.36 -3.86 2.35
N ARG A 138 -17.68 -3.98 3.63
CA ARG A 138 -17.12 -3.16 4.71
C ARG A 138 -16.50 -4.01 5.81
N ALA A 139 -15.45 -3.47 6.44
CA ALA A 139 -14.90 -4.06 7.65
C ALA A 139 -15.86 -3.85 8.84
N ASP A 140 -16.11 -4.93 9.58
CA ASP A 140 -16.72 -4.86 10.90
C ASP A 140 -15.60 -4.55 11.91
N LEU A 141 -15.45 -3.28 12.25
CA LEU A 141 -14.35 -2.81 13.10
C LEU A 141 -14.50 -3.22 14.56
N ASP A 142 -15.72 -3.49 15.03
CA ASP A 142 -15.93 -4.04 16.38
C ASP A 142 -15.43 -5.48 16.42
N ALA A 143 -15.80 -6.28 15.42
CA ALA A 143 -15.27 -7.64 15.27
C ALA A 143 -13.74 -7.65 15.07
N VAL A 144 -13.16 -6.67 14.37
CA VAL A 144 -11.71 -6.51 14.21
C VAL A 144 -11.05 -6.27 15.58
N ILE A 145 -11.57 -5.35 16.39
CA ILE A 145 -11.03 -5.01 17.72
C ILE A 145 -11.14 -6.23 18.65
N ASP A 146 -12.30 -6.86 18.73
CA ASP A 146 -12.55 -7.99 19.62
C ASP A 146 -11.69 -9.21 19.22
N THR A 147 -11.58 -9.49 17.93
CA THR A 147 -10.75 -10.58 17.43
C THR A 147 -9.26 -10.29 17.64
N ALA A 148 -8.81 -9.05 17.40
CA ALA A 148 -7.43 -8.67 17.65
C ALA A 148 -7.04 -8.89 19.12
N LYS A 149 -7.92 -8.53 20.06
CA LYS A 149 -7.72 -8.72 21.50
C LYS A 149 -7.74 -10.21 21.88
N SER A 150 -8.78 -10.92 21.49
CA SER A 150 -8.98 -12.33 21.89
C SER A 150 -7.97 -13.30 21.27
N ARG A 151 -7.48 -12.98 20.04
CA ARG A 151 -6.50 -13.80 19.31
C ARG A 151 -5.07 -13.29 19.44
N ASN A 152 -4.85 -12.25 20.27
CA ASN A 152 -3.54 -11.63 20.51
C ASN A 152 -2.83 -11.26 19.20
N ALA A 153 -3.55 -10.57 18.27
CA ALA A 153 -2.96 -10.07 17.04
C ALA A 153 -1.88 -9.03 17.33
N LYS A 154 -0.72 -9.15 16.70
CA LYS A 154 0.40 -8.22 16.83
C LYS A 154 0.34 -7.10 15.80
N LEU A 155 -0.22 -7.41 14.62
CA LEU A 155 -0.46 -6.49 13.51
C LEU A 155 -1.92 -6.57 13.07
N VAL A 156 -2.52 -5.43 12.81
CA VAL A 156 -3.85 -5.29 12.22
C VAL A 156 -3.74 -4.45 10.95
N PHE A 157 -3.97 -5.03 9.78
CA PHE A 157 -3.97 -4.32 8.52
C PHE A 157 -5.38 -3.82 8.16
N LEU A 158 -5.52 -2.51 8.01
CA LEU A 158 -6.71 -1.83 7.50
C LEU A 158 -6.39 -1.26 6.11
N CYS A 159 -6.93 -1.89 5.06
CA CYS A 159 -6.77 -1.39 3.69
C CYS A 159 -7.83 -0.33 3.41
N ALA A 160 -7.43 0.93 3.33
CA ALA A 160 -8.34 2.08 3.23
C ALA A 160 -7.82 3.15 2.26
N PRO A 161 -8.35 3.20 1.02
CA PRO A 161 -9.42 2.37 0.42
C PRO A 161 -9.07 0.91 0.20
N SER A 162 -10.04 0.03 0.45
CA SER A 162 -9.90 -1.42 0.40
C SER A 162 -9.73 -1.96 -1.02
N ASN A 163 -8.74 -2.80 -1.24
CA ASN A 163 -8.52 -3.51 -2.50
C ASN A 163 -8.83 -5.01 -2.29
N PRO A 164 -9.86 -5.60 -2.96
CA PRO A 164 -10.52 -5.10 -4.17
C PRO A 164 -11.87 -4.40 -3.92
N ALA A 165 -12.36 -4.29 -2.69
CA ALA A 165 -13.71 -3.87 -2.37
C ALA A 165 -14.01 -2.39 -2.74
N GLY A 166 -13.02 -1.50 -2.64
CA GLY A 166 -13.19 -0.08 -2.91
C GLY A 166 -13.71 0.74 -1.73
N SER A 167 -14.20 0.10 -0.67
CA SER A 167 -14.69 0.78 0.52
C SER A 167 -13.57 1.52 1.25
N ASP A 168 -13.90 2.62 1.88
CA ASP A 168 -12.99 3.38 2.72
C ASP A 168 -13.38 3.28 4.19
N ILE A 169 -12.47 3.66 5.08
CA ILE A 169 -12.66 3.70 6.53
C ILE A 169 -12.45 5.16 6.95
N ALA A 170 -13.38 5.71 7.72
CA ALA A 170 -13.30 7.08 8.20
C ALA A 170 -12.17 7.24 9.23
N LEU A 171 -11.61 8.45 9.36
CA LEU A 171 -10.48 8.70 10.25
C LEU A 171 -10.82 8.45 11.72
N ASP A 172 -12.01 8.82 12.16
CA ASP A 172 -12.50 8.57 13.52
C ASP A 172 -12.66 7.07 13.81
N GLU A 173 -13.04 6.27 12.82
CA GLU A 173 -13.07 4.81 12.93
C GLU A 173 -11.65 4.21 13.04
N ILE A 174 -10.69 4.72 12.25
CA ILE A 174 -9.27 4.34 12.35
C ILE A 174 -8.73 4.71 13.74
N GLU A 175 -9.01 5.91 14.22
CA GLU A 175 -8.60 6.40 15.54
C GLU A 175 -9.18 5.54 16.67
N ARG A 176 -10.44 5.12 16.55
CA ARG A 176 -11.10 4.22 17.49
C ARG A 176 -10.39 2.87 17.58
N VAL A 177 -10.01 2.27 16.43
CA VAL A 177 -9.26 1.01 16.39
C VAL A 177 -7.87 1.18 17.01
N ALA A 178 -7.13 2.25 16.66
CA ALA A 178 -5.81 2.53 17.21
C ALA A 178 -5.86 2.72 18.73
N THR A 179 -6.86 3.46 19.22
CA THR A 179 -7.09 3.67 20.67
C THR A 179 -7.39 2.34 21.38
N ALA A 180 -8.29 1.52 20.82
CA ALA A 180 -8.71 0.26 21.43
C ALA A 180 -7.61 -0.79 21.50
N LEU A 181 -6.60 -0.70 20.63
CA LEU A 181 -5.48 -1.66 20.50
C LEU A 181 -4.14 -1.10 21.00
N ARG A 182 -4.15 0.05 21.69
CA ARG A 182 -2.95 0.67 22.27
C ARG A 182 -2.23 -0.33 23.20
N GLY A 183 -0.90 -0.43 23.09
CA GLY A 183 -0.06 -1.35 23.86
C GLY A 183 -0.20 -2.82 23.47
N GLN A 184 -1.14 -3.19 22.58
CA GLN A 184 -1.37 -4.58 22.18
C GLN A 184 -1.00 -4.87 20.73
N ALA A 185 -1.39 -4.01 19.79
CA ALA A 185 -1.14 -4.21 18.38
C ALA A 185 -0.75 -2.91 17.66
N LEU A 186 0.06 -3.03 16.63
CA LEU A 186 0.27 -1.97 15.65
C LEU A 186 -0.87 -2.03 14.63
N VAL A 187 -1.59 -0.93 14.47
CA VAL A 187 -2.59 -0.73 13.42
C VAL A 187 -1.92 -0.15 12.20
N VAL A 188 -1.99 -0.85 11.09
CA VAL A 188 -1.36 -0.45 9.82
C VAL A 188 -2.45 -0.07 8.83
N VAL A 189 -2.53 1.21 8.48
CA VAL A 189 -3.47 1.71 7.47
C VAL A 189 -2.77 1.73 6.12
N ASP A 190 -3.22 0.87 5.21
CA ASP A 190 -2.69 0.85 3.84
C ASP A 190 -3.48 1.85 2.98
N GLU A 191 -2.84 2.97 2.72
CA GLU A 191 -3.35 4.10 1.94
C GLU A 191 -2.82 4.13 0.51
N ALA A 192 -2.59 2.98 -0.12
CA ALA A 192 -2.09 2.92 -1.49
C ALA A 192 -3.00 3.64 -2.52
N TYR A 193 -4.24 3.94 -2.17
CA TYR A 193 -5.23 4.57 -3.05
C TYR A 193 -5.84 5.86 -2.48
N VAL A 194 -5.31 6.40 -1.39
CA VAL A 194 -5.92 7.54 -0.67
C VAL A 194 -6.02 8.80 -1.51
N GLU A 195 -5.17 9.00 -2.51
CA GLU A 195 -5.25 10.13 -3.43
C GLU A 195 -6.59 10.18 -4.19
N TYR A 196 -7.27 9.04 -4.35
CA TYR A 196 -8.59 8.94 -4.99
C TYR A 196 -9.74 9.02 -4.00
N ALA A 197 -9.46 8.95 -2.71
CA ALA A 197 -10.43 9.13 -1.63
C ALA A 197 -10.60 10.61 -1.30
N GLN A 198 -11.82 11.03 -0.98
CA GLN A 198 -12.10 12.42 -0.64
C GLN A 198 -12.00 12.63 0.89
N ARG A 199 -10.86 12.22 1.47
CA ARG A 199 -10.56 12.42 2.88
C ARG A 199 -9.09 12.72 3.12
N SER A 200 -8.79 13.20 4.31
CA SER A 200 -7.41 13.37 4.78
C SER A 200 -6.75 12.00 5.04
N SER A 201 -5.42 11.96 4.97
CA SER A 201 -4.64 10.78 5.29
C SER A 201 -4.64 10.49 6.79
N ALA A 202 -4.57 9.22 7.16
CA ALA A 202 -4.36 8.78 8.54
C ALA A 202 -3.00 9.22 9.12
N THR A 203 -2.10 9.79 8.33
CA THR A 203 -0.88 10.43 8.84
C THR A 203 -1.17 11.55 9.85
N THR A 204 -2.35 12.18 9.76
CA THR A 204 -2.79 13.22 10.72
C THR A 204 -3.01 12.68 12.13
N LEU A 205 -3.18 11.37 12.30
CA LEU A 205 -3.41 10.71 13.59
C LEU A 205 -2.11 10.25 14.27
N LEU A 206 -0.97 10.25 13.57
CA LEU A 206 0.29 9.70 14.08
C LEU A 206 0.82 10.38 15.34
N THR A 207 0.51 11.67 15.54
CA THR A 207 0.95 12.42 16.72
C THR A 207 0.24 11.94 18.00
N ALA A 208 -1.00 11.47 17.86
CA ALA A 208 -1.82 11.00 18.98
C ALA A 208 -1.71 9.48 19.23
N HIS A 209 -1.23 8.72 18.22
CA HIS A 209 -1.24 7.25 18.25
C HIS A 209 0.10 6.68 17.79
N ALA A 210 1.02 6.42 18.73
CA ALA A 210 2.31 5.80 18.42
C ALA A 210 2.17 4.37 17.86
N ASN A 211 1.08 3.68 18.16
CA ASN A 211 0.74 2.36 17.62
C ASN A 211 0.01 2.40 16.28
N LEU A 212 0.13 3.50 15.53
CA LEU A 212 -0.38 3.63 14.17
C LEU A 212 0.78 3.69 13.18
N ALA A 213 0.63 3.02 12.04
CA ALA A 213 1.52 3.13 10.89
C ALA A 213 0.70 3.31 9.62
N VAL A 214 1.23 4.05 8.65
CA VAL A 214 0.57 4.33 7.37
C VAL A 214 1.47 3.89 6.22
N LEU A 215 0.92 3.15 5.28
CA LEU A 215 1.60 2.76 4.04
C LEU A 215 1.17 3.68 2.90
N ARG A 216 2.15 4.18 2.14
CA ARG A 216 1.94 5.00 0.96
C ARG A 216 2.78 4.49 -0.20
N THR A 217 2.42 4.82 -1.43
CA THR A 217 3.16 4.37 -2.62
C THR A 217 3.05 5.36 -3.78
N LEU A 218 4.11 5.48 -4.56
CA LEU A 218 4.06 6.21 -5.83
C LEU A 218 3.56 5.34 -7.00
N SER A 219 3.22 4.09 -6.75
CA SER A 219 2.82 3.12 -7.80
C SER A 219 1.46 3.41 -8.43
N LYS A 220 0.56 4.14 -7.77
CA LYS A 220 -0.83 4.32 -8.19
C LYS A 220 -1.07 5.72 -8.75
N ALA A 221 -1.46 6.68 -7.93
CA ALA A 221 -1.76 8.04 -8.36
C ALA A 221 -0.58 8.72 -9.08
N HIS A 222 0.64 8.47 -8.63
CA HIS A 222 1.85 9.05 -9.22
C HIS A 222 2.40 8.29 -10.44
N ALA A 223 1.73 7.22 -10.90
CA ALA A 223 2.06 6.46 -12.11
C ALA A 223 3.51 5.90 -12.17
N LEU A 224 4.12 5.61 -11.03
CA LEU A 224 5.49 5.11 -10.89
C LEU A 224 5.54 3.64 -10.40
N ALA A 225 4.64 2.79 -10.89
CA ALA A 225 4.58 1.40 -10.46
C ALA A 225 5.90 0.63 -10.68
N ALA A 226 6.58 0.88 -11.80
CA ALA A 226 7.85 0.23 -12.15
C ALA A 226 9.05 0.79 -11.35
N ALA A 227 8.98 2.01 -10.82
CA ALA A 227 10.05 2.59 -10.00
C ALA A 227 10.15 1.96 -8.61
N ARG A 228 9.10 1.24 -8.17
CA ARG A 228 9.06 0.52 -6.89
C ARG A 228 9.35 1.43 -5.68
N ILE A 229 8.70 2.58 -5.57
CA ILE A 229 8.82 3.48 -4.43
C ILE A 229 7.59 3.37 -3.55
N GLY A 230 7.80 2.94 -2.32
CA GLY A 230 6.80 2.91 -1.24
C GLY A 230 7.34 3.54 0.03
N SER A 231 6.44 3.91 0.91
CA SER A 231 6.75 4.56 2.17
C SER A 231 6.00 3.90 3.32
N LEU A 232 6.71 3.67 4.40
CA LEU A 232 6.15 3.38 5.70
C LEU A 232 6.31 4.63 6.58
N ILE A 233 5.23 5.07 7.19
CA ILE A 233 5.17 6.26 8.02
C ILE A 233 4.67 5.85 9.41
N ALA A 234 5.44 6.12 10.45
CA ALA A 234 5.13 5.73 11.83
C ALA A 234 5.92 6.60 12.83
N ALA A 235 5.82 6.27 14.13
CA ALA A 235 6.64 6.88 15.16
C ALA A 235 8.15 6.74 14.82
N PRO A 236 8.96 7.80 15.00
CA PRO A 236 10.38 7.79 14.63
C PRO A 236 11.18 6.64 15.24
N GLU A 237 10.83 6.24 16.45
CA GLU A 237 11.50 5.16 17.18
C GLU A 237 11.25 3.80 16.51
N LEU A 238 10.03 3.54 16.07
CA LEU A 238 9.68 2.34 15.29
C LEU A 238 10.37 2.35 13.92
N ILE A 239 10.38 3.49 13.24
CA ILE A 239 11.11 3.67 11.97
C ILE A 239 12.60 3.37 12.15
N ALA A 240 13.20 3.80 13.24
CA ALA A 240 14.62 3.52 13.55
C ALA A 240 14.89 2.00 13.69
N VAL A 241 13.99 1.26 14.32
CA VAL A 241 14.08 -0.21 14.42
C VAL A 241 13.94 -0.86 13.03
N LEU A 242 12.91 -0.50 12.28
CA LEU A 242 12.62 -1.09 10.97
C LEU A 242 13.74 -0.80 9.96
N ARG A 243 14.37 0.38 10.03
CA ARG A 243 15.53 0.74 9.23
C ARG A 243 16.71 -0.20 9.47
N ARG A 244 16.93 -0.66 10.71
CA ARG A 244 17.98 -1.64 11.02
C ARG A 244 17.68 -3.03 10.45
N CYS A 245 16.39 -3.36 10.27
CA CYS A 245 15.94 -4.63 9.71
C CYS A 245 15.86 -4.62 8.17
N GLN A 246 15.93 -3.44 7.54
CA GLN A 246 15.84 -3.27 6.10
C GLN A 246 17.15 -3.65 5.40
N ALA A 247 17.06 -4.16 4.16
CA ALA A 247 18.22 -4.30 3.30
C ALA A 247 18.92 -2.94 3.08
N PRO A 248 20.26 -2.88 3.04
CA PRO A 248 20.99 -1.62 3.12
C PRO A 248 20.75 -0.64 1.96
N TYR A 249 20.35 -1.13 0.79
CA TYR A 249 20.21 -0.33 -0.42
C TYR A 249 18.88 -0.64 -1.12
N PRO A 250 17.73 -0.26 -0.53
CA PRO A 250 16.43 -0.72 -1.02
C PRO A 250 16.02 -0.08 -2.34
N VAL A 251 16.46 1.15 -2.63
CA VAL A 251 16.01 1.90 -3.80
C VAL A 251 17.19 2.23 -4.71
N PRO A 252 17.16 1.79 -5.99
CA PRO A 252 18.17 2.16 -6.97
C PRO A 252 18.20 3.66 -7.25
N THR A 253 19.40 4.23 -7.46
CA THR A 253 19.59 5.67 -7.75
C THR A 253 18.69 6.19 -8.86
N PRO A 254 18.58 5.54 -10.06
CA PRO A 254 17.71 6.06 -11.11
C PRO A 254 16.22 6.14 -10.73
N CYS A 255 15.76 5.19 -9.90
CA CYS A 255 14.38 5.20 -9.41
C CYS A 255 14.16 6.32 -8.38
N ALA A 256 15.15 6.57 -7.52
CA ALA A 256 15.10 7.66 -6.56
C ALA A 256 15.10 9.03 -7.25
N GLU A 257 15.97 9.24 -8.24
CA GLU A 257 16.03 10.46 -9.05
C GLU A 257 14.72 10.72 -9.80
N LEU A 258 14.16 9.69 -10.45
CA LEU A 258 12.86 9.78 -11.10
C LEU A 258 11.75 10.17 -10.12
N ALA A 259 11.75 9.59 -8.93
CA ALA A 259 10.77 9.91 -7.90
C ALA A 259 10.92 11.35 -7.39
N VAL A 260 12.15 11.85 -7.19
CA VAL A 260 12.40 13.25 -6.83
C VAL A 260 11.84 14.21 -7.89
N GLN A 261 12.00 13.88 -9.19
CA GLN A 261 11.42 14.68 -10.27
C GLN A 261 9.88 14.62 -10.24
N ALA A 262 9.29 13.50 -9.95
CA ALA A 262 7.83 13.35 -9.85
C ALA A 262 7.23 14.11 -8.64
N LEU A 263 8.04 14.47 -7.66
CA LEU A 263 7.63 15.27 -6.50
C LEU A 263 7.78 16.79 -6.71
N GLN A 264 8.24 17.24 -7.87
CA GLN A 264 8.30 18.67 -8.18
C GLN A 264 6.89 19.26 -8.33
N PRO A 265 6.67 20.55 -7.99
CA PRO A 265 5.33 21.17 -7.97
C PRO A 265 4.55 20.98 -9.27
N ALA A 266 5.19 21.14 -10.43
CA ALA A 266 4.53 20.95 -11.72
C ALA A 266 4.08 19.50 -11.96
N ALA A 267 4.87 18.51 -11.54
CA ALA A 267 4.52 17.10 -11.65
C ALA A 267 3.39 16.73 -10.69
N LEU A 268 3.40 17.26 -9.46
CA LEU A 268 2.31 17.07 -8.49
C LEU A 268 1.00 17.70 -8.96
N ALA A 269 1.04 18.90 -9.55
CA ALA A 269 -0.14 19.54 -10.14
C ALA A 269 -0.74 18.66 -11.25
N ARG A 270 0.09 18.11 -12.13
CA ARG A 270 -0.35 17.19 -13.18
C ARG A 270 -0.92 15.88 -12.61
N THR A 271 -0.35 15.38 -11.53
CA THR A 271 -0.87 14.20 -10.84
C THR A 271 -2.27 14.48 -10.27
N ALA A 272 -2.48 15.65 -9.66
CA ALA A 272 -3.79 16.06 -9.13
C ALA A 272 -4.85 16.16 -10.23
N GLU A 273 -4.52 16.75 -11.40
CA GLU A 273 -5.42 16.80 -12.56
C GLU A 273 -5.84 15.39 -13.03
N ARG A 274 -4.88 14.46 -13.12
CA ARG A 274 -5.14 13.07 -13.51
C ARG A 274 -5.99 12.33 -12.48
N VAL A 275 -5.73 12.54 -11.19
CA VAL A 275 -6.56 11.99 -10.11
C VAL A 275 -8.00 12.47 -10.22
N ALA A 276 -8.22 13.77 -10.46
CA ALA A 276 -9.54 14.33 -10.67
C ALA A 276 -10.26 13.69 -11.88
N THR A 277 -9.56 13.50 -13.00
CA THR A 277 -10.08 12.79 -14.17
C THR A 277 -10.48 11.35 -13.83
N VAL A 278 -9.62 10.60 -13.13
CA VAL A 278 -9.92 9.21 -12.73
C VAL A 278 -11.14 9.15 -11.80
N ILE A 279 -11.29 10.10 -10.88
CA ILE A 279 -12.47 10.18 -10.00
C ILE A 279 -13.73 10.42 -10.84
N ALA A 280 -13.71 11.37 -11.77
CA ALA A 280 -14.86 11.66 -12.65
C ALA A 280 -15.24 10.43 -13.52
N GLU A 281 -14.26 9.77 -14.09
CA GLU A 281 -14.44 8.55 -14.89
C GLU A 281 -14.94 7.37 -14.05
N ARG A 282 -14.48 7.24 -12.81
CA ARG A 282 -15.00 6.24 -11.88
C ARG A 282 -16.50 6.43 -11.64
N GLU A 283 -16.94 7.65 -11.37
CA GLU A 283 -18.37 7.94 -11.17
C GLU A 283 -19.17 7.72 -12.46
N ARG A 284 -18.60 8.06 -13.63
CA ARG A 284 -19.22 7.77 -14.92
C ARG A 284 -19.44 6.27 -15.15
N LEU A 285 -18.40 5.46 -14.91
CA LEU A 285 -18.51 4.00 -15.03
C LEU A 285 -19.46 3.41 -13.99
N PHE A 286 -19.38 3.89 -12.74
CA PHE A 286 -20.28 3.45 -11.68
C PHE A 286 -21.75 3.67 -12.04
N ALA A 287 -22.07 4.78 -12.71
CA ALA A 287 -23.43 5.06 -13.16
C ALA A 287 -23.84 4.23 -14.39
N ALA A 288 -22.92 3.96 -15.32
CA ALA A 288 -23.22 3.30 -16.59
C ALA A 288 -23.29 1.76 -16.49
N LEU A 289 -22.39 1.14 -15.72
CA LEU A 289 -22.24 -0.31 -15.64
C LEU A 289 -23.51 -1.06 -15.17
N PRO A 290 -24.29 -0.59 -14.18
CA PRO A 290 -25.49 -1.30 -13.72
C PRO A 290 -26.53 -1.53 -14.81
N GLY A 291 -26.57 -0.69 -15.86
CA GLY A 291 -27.48 -0.81 -16.99
C GLY A 291 -27.03 -1.82 -18.05
N LEU A 292 -25.87 -2.43 -17.91
CA LEU A 292 -25.32 -3.32 -18.93
C LEU A 292 -25.75 -4.78 -18.73
N PRO A 293 -25.90 -5.56 -19.83
CA PRO A 293 -26.30 -6.95 -19.77
C PRO A 293 -25.39 -7.81 -18.88
N GLY A 294 -26.01 -8.54 -17.95
CA GLY A 294 -25.31 -9.48 -17.09
C GLY A 294 -24.57 -8.86 -15.91
N VAL A 295 -24.56 -7.54 -15.74
CA VAL A 295 -24.08 -6.88 -14.54
C VAL A 295 -25.10 -7.05 -13.42
N ARG A 296 -24.68 -7.63 -12.30
CA ARG A 296 -25.54 -7.84 -11.11
C ARG A 296 -25.41 -6.71 -10.10
N ARG A 297 -24.16 -6.26 -9.88
CA ARG A 297 -23.86 -5.23 -8.90
C ARG A 297 -22.55 -4.55 -9.20
N VAL A 298 -22.49 -3.25 -9.01
CA VAL A 298 -21.27 -2.46 -9.02
C VAL A 298 -21.07 -1.89 -7.62
N TYR A 299 -19.91 -2.11 -7.03
CA TYR A 299 -19.57 -1.58 -5.71
C TYR A 299 -19.04 -0.17 -5.84
N ARG A 300 -19.53 0.73 -4.98
CA ARG A 300 -18.96 2.09 -4.87
C ARG A 300 -17.52 2.00 -4.39
N SER A 301 -16.64 2.81 -4.96
CA SER A 301 -15.23 2.74 -4.66
C SER A 301 -14.64 4.13 -4.38
N SER A 302 -13.71 4.19 -3.44
CA SER A 302 -12.82 5.33 -3.19
C SER A 302 -11.41 5.13 -3.76
N GLY A 303 -11.18 4.04 -4.53
CA GLY A 303 -9.94 3.77 -5.26
C GLY A 303 -10.02 4.13 -6.74
N ASN A 304 -9.02 3.73 -7.51
CA ASN A 304 -8.98 3.88 -8.97
C ASN A 304 -9.50 2.63 -9.71
N TYR A 305 -10.49 1.97 -9.18
CA TYR A 305 -11.11 0.76 -9.74
C TYR A 305 -12.55 0.64 -9.26
N LEU A 306 -13.33 -0.21 -9.95
CA LEU A 306 -14.62 -0.68 -9.51
C LEU A 306 -14.59 -2.21 -9.38
N LEU A 307 -15.22 -2.74 -8.35
CA LEU A 307 -15.53 -4.16 -8.20
C LEU A 307 -16.93 -4.38 -8.78
N VAL A 308 -17.06 -5.31 -9.72
CA VAL A 308 -18.29 -5.56 -10.46
C VAL A 308 -18.64 -7.04 -10.40
N ARG A 309 -19.85 -7.37 -9.96
CA ARG A 309 -20.40 -8.73 -10.01
C ARG A 309 -21.20 -8.96 -11.29
N PHE A 310 -21.07 -10.14 -11.85
CA PHE A 310 -21.72 -10.54 -13.08
C PHE A 310 -22.57 -11.79 -12.89
N ALA A 311 -23.59 -11.95 -13.72
CA ALA A 311 -24.37 -13.19 -13.80
C ALA A 311 -23.50 -14.37 -14.27
N ASP A 312 -22.62 -14.08 -15.23
CA ASP A 312 -21.57 -14.96 -15.72
C ASP A 312 -20.27 -14.14 -15.84
N ALA A 313 -19.44 -14.25 -14.81
CA ALA A 313 -18.17 -13.51 -14.74
C ALA A 313 -17.12 -14.08 -15.71
N GLN A 314 -17.19 -15.39 -16.06
CA GLN A 314 -16.29 -15.94 -17.05
C GLN A 314 -16.60 -15.36 -18.44
N ALA A 315 -17.85 -15.39 -18.85
CA ALA A 315 -18.24 -14.81 -20.14
C ALA A 315 -18.00 -13.29 -20.20
N ALA A 316 -18.13 -12.56 -19.07
CA ALA A 316 -17.76 -11.15 -19.01
C ALA A 316 -16.25 -10.93 -19.16
N PHE A 317 -15.44 -11.76 -18.51
CA PHE A 317 -13.99 -11.72 -18.63
C PHE A 317 -13.53 -11.99 -20.06
N ASP A 318 -14.05 -13.06 -20.68
CA ASP A 318 -13.72 -13.44 -22.05
C ASP A 318 -14.13 -12.35 -23.06
N THR A 319 -15.34 -11.77 -22.92
CA THR A 319 -15.82 -10.66 -23.76
C THR A 319 -14.88 -9.44 -23.68
N LEU A 320 -14.44 -9.07 -22.48
CA LEU A 320 -13.48 -7.97 -22.32
C LEU A 320 -12.13 -8.31 -22.93
N LEU A 321 -11.64 -9.53 -22.74
CA LEU A 321 -10.38 -10.00 -23.28
C LEU A 321 -10.39 -10.02 -24.81
N ASP A 322 -11.47 -10.51 -25.44
CA ASP A 322 -11.66 -10.52 -26.90
C ASP A 322 -11.70 -9.09 -27.48
N ALA A 323 -12.19 -8.11 -26.71
CA ALA A 323 -12.14 -6.69 -27.05
C ALA A 323 -10.75 -6.07 -26.77
N GLY A 324 -9.75 -6.86 -26.35
CA GLY A 324 -8.41 -6.39 -25.98
C GLY A 324 -8.36 -5.61 -24.67
N VAL A 325 -9.32 -5.83 -23.77
CA VAL A 325 -9.39 -5.19 -22.44
C VAL A 325 -9.06 -6.23 -21.36
N VAL A 326 -7.91 -6.04 -20.70
CA VAL A 326 -7.47 -6.92 -19.60
C VAL A 326 -7.93 -6.36 -18.27
N VAL A 327 -8.75 -7.11 -17.53
CA VAL A 327 -9.24 -6.76 -16.20
C VAL A 327 -8.73 -7.77 -15.16
N ARG A 328 -8.85 -7.43 -13.89
CA ARG A 328 -8.42 -8.32 -12.82
C ARG A 328 -9.53 -9.29 -12.42
N ASP A 329 -9.31 -10.57 -12.64
CA ASP A 329 -10.13 -11.64 -12.11
C ASP A 329 -10.03 -11.69 -10.57
N GLN A 330 -11.18 -11.63 -9.90
CA GLN A 330 -11.29 -11.72 -8.44
C GLN A 330 -12.03 -12.98 -7.98
N ARG A 331 -12.45 -13.85 -8.89
CA ARG A 331 -13.31 -15.02 -8.59
C ARG A 331 -12.68 -16.03 -7.61
N ALA A 332 -11.35 -16.05 -7.53
CA ALA A 332 -10.64 -16.89 -6.57
C ALA A 332 -10.61 -16.30 -5.15
N ALA A 333 -10.97 -15.03 -4.98
CA ALA A 333 -10.99 -14.40 -3.66
C ALA A 333 -12.24 -14.78 -2.87
N PRO A 334 -12.16 -14.87 -1.54
CA PRO A 334 -13.33 -15.15 -0.71
C PRO A 334 -14.49 -14.21 -1.02
N GLN A 335 -15.72 -14.74 -1.06
CA GLN A 335 -16.97 -14.02 -1.35
C GLN A 335 -17.12 -13.42 -2.76
N LEU A 336 -16.12 -13.53 -3.65
CA LEU A 336 -16.09 -12.85 -4.94
C LEU A 336 -16.18 -13.80 -6.17
N GLY A 337 -16.77 -14.98 -6.03
CA GLY A 337 -16.83 -16.00 -7.08
C GLY A 337 -17.44 -15.57 -8.41
N ASP A 338 -18.12 -14.42 -8.45
CA ASP A 338 -18.77 -13.82 -9.62
C ASP A 338 -18.27 -12.40 -9.94
N ALA A 339 -17.09 -11.99 -9.41
CA ALA A 339 -16.62 -10.62 -9.48
C ALA A 339 -15.35 -10.44 -10.31
N LEU A 340 -15.29 -9.32 -11.02
CA LEU A 340 -14.11 -8.78 -11.69
C LEU A 340 -13.79 -7.39 -11.12
N ARG A 341 -12.50 -7.04 -11.01
CA ARG A 341 -12.09 -5.68 -10.68
C ARG A 341 -11.60 -4.98 -11.94
N ILE A 342 -12.25 -3.86 -12.27
CA ILE A 342 -11.96 -3.04 -13.43
C ILE A 342 -11.25 -1.78 -12.96
N SER A 343 -9.97 -1.58 -13.35
CA SER A 343 -9.26 -0.33 -13.10
C SER A 343 -9.83 0.78 -13.96
N ILE A 344 -9.86 2.00 -13.44
CA ILE A 344 -10.30 3.17 -14.19
C ILE A 344 -9.14 3.64 -15.07
N GLY A 345 -9.36 3.61 -16.36
CA GLY A 345 -8.44 4.06 -17.40
C GLY A 345 -8.70 5.50 -17.84
N SER A 346 -8.17 5.87 -19.02
CA SER A 346 -8.55 7.10 -19.71
C SER A 346 -10.03 7.03 -20.15
N PRO A 347 -10.66 8.17 -20.51
CA PRO A 347 -12.01 8.16 -21.08
C PRO A 347 -12.16 7.16 -22.23
N GLU A 348 -11.22 7.11 -23.15
CA GLU A 348 -11.20 6.23 -24.32
C GLU A 348 -11.07 4.75 -23.93
N GLU A 349 -10.23 4.44 -22.94
CA GLU A 349 -10.09 3.08 -22.42
C GLU A 349 -11.36 2.61 -21.72
N ASN A 350 -12.00 3.51 -20.96
CA ASN A 350 -13.26 3.25 -20.29
C ASN A 350 -14.44 3.07 -21.27
N ASP A 351 -14.46 3.83 -22.37
CA ASP A 351 -15.43 3.69 -23.45
C ASP A 351 -15.33 2.30 -24.11
N ARG A 352 -14.13 1.75 -24.26
CA ARG A 352 -13.92 0.39 -24.75
C ARG A 352 -14.53 -0.66 -23.79
N VAL A 353 -14.37 -0.46 -22.48
CA VAL A 353 -14.99 -1.34 -21.46
C VAL A 353 -16.51 -1.34 -21.62
N LEU A 354 -17.11 -0.14 -21.69
CA LEU A 354 -18.58 0.00 -21.84
C LEU A 354 -19.08 -0.58 -23.16
N ALA A 355 -18.39 -0.32 -24.27
CA ALA A 355 -18.75 -0.86 -25.59
C ALA A 355 -18.70 -2.39 -25.61
N ALA A 356 -17.63 -3.00 -25.09
CA ALA A 356 -17.46 -4.44 -25.02
C ALA A 356 -18.60 -5.11 -24.23
N LEU A 357 -18.91 -4.59 -23.04
CA LEU A 357 -19.95 -5.13 -22.18
C LEU A 357 -21.37 -4.87 -22.74
N SER A 358 -21.59 -3.77 -23.47
CA SER A 358 -22.87 -3.46 -24.11
C SER A 358 -23.16 -4.39 -25.28
N ALA A 359 -22.14 -4.83 -26.01
CA ALA A 359 -22.26 -5.75 -27.15
C ALA A 359 -22.70 -7.17 -26.73
N ARG A 360 -22.57 -7.50 -25.44
CA ARG A 360 -23.12 -8.72 -24.84
C ARG A 360 -24.65 -8.69 -24.86
N ARG A 361 -25.27 -8.71 -26.04
CA ARG A 361 -26.69 -9.01 -26.12
C ARG A 361 -26.90 -10.40 -25.53
N ALA A 362 -27.85 -10.49 -24.61
CA ALA A 362 -28.30 -11.73 -24.03
C ALA A 362 -28.21 -12.85 -25.05
N ALA A 363 -27.26 -13.76 -24.88
CA ALA A 363 -27.47 -15.11 -25.39
C ALA A 363 -28.65 -15.62 -24.59
N ALA A 364 -29.83 -15.58 -25.26
CA ALA A 364 -31.09 -16.08 -24.77
C ALA A 364 -30.98 -17.60 -24.54
#